data_e8012d4f277f7e5bd1f25afed2808028
#
_entry.id   e8012d4f277f7e5bd1f25afed2808028
#
_cell.length_a   1.000
_cell.length_b   1.000
_cell.length_c   1.000
_cell.angle_alpha   90.00
_cell.angle_beta   90.00
_cell.angle_gamma   90.00
#
_symmetry.space_group_name_H-M   'P 1'
#
loop_
_entity.id
_entity.type
_entity.pdbx_description
1 polymer ?
#
loop_
_entity_poly.entity_id
_entity_poly.type
_entity_poly.pdbx_seq_one_letter_code
_entity_poly.pdbx_strand_id
1 'polypeptide(L)'
;MWNEEYEKLTSYEKGEFRRIANYLLSRTYMVRFTYDSVKEMTLPNSDYSMLARLFSVLQEYFEVTGWKLEKDDDYGIVSLISEFDNNRFKLNRFTTLFLYVCRLIYEENRENENSYHIVKTDTAAVVEKMRILGLLKGGKSTQNERKEAQRTLEHFNIIQKMESVQWSGDSNNILILPSIL
;
A
#
# COMPACT_ATOMS: atom_id res chain seq x y z
N MET A 1 16.90 3.60 -25.07
CA MET A 1 16.16 2.32 -24.80
C MET A 1 16.54 1.83 -23.40
N TRP A 2 15.60 1.24 -22.67
CA TRP A 2 15.82 0.79 -21.28
C TRP A 2 17.07 -0.07 -21.06
N ASN A 3 17.43 -0.94 -22.03
CA ASN A 3 18.60 -1.79 -21.96
C ASN A 3 19.93 -0.99 -21.98
N GLU A 4 20.02 0.08 -22.72
CA GLU A 4 21.22 0.94 -22.77
C GLU A 4 21.40 1.67 -21.43
N GLU A 5 20.32 2.19 -20.85
CA GLU A 5 20.34 2.81 -19.52
C GLU A 5 20.61 1.77 -18.43
N TYR A 6 20.04 0.57 -18.54
CA TYR A 6 20.32 -0.54 -17.63
C TYR A 6 21.80 -0.95 -17.64
N GLU A 7 22.44 -0.99 -18.84
CA GLU A 7 23.85 -1.36 -18.94
C GLU A 7 24.80 -0.33 -18.30
N LYS A 8 24.40 0.94 -18.20
CA LYS A 8 25.16 2.00 -17.50
C LYS A 8 25.09 1.89 -15.96
N LEU A 9 24.15 1.12 -15.44
CA LEU A 9 23.98 0.94 -14.00
C LEU A 9 25.18 0.15 -13.41
N THR A 10 25.57 0.51 -12.21
CA THR A 10 26.54 -0.25 -11.42
C THR A 10 25.99 -1.64 -11.07
N SER A 11 26.84 -2.58 -10.70
CA SER A 11 26.42 -3.91 -10.26
C SER A 11 25.44 -3.87 -9.07
N TYR A 12 25.63 -2.91 -8.15
CA TYR A 12 24.69 -2.68 -7.05
C TYR A 12 23.33 -2.20 -7.55
N GLU A 13 23.30 -1.20 -8.41
CA GLU A 13 22.04 -0.66 -8.97
C GLU A 13 21.30 -1.69 -9.82
N LYS A 14 22.00 -2.54 -10.55
CA LYS A 14 21.39 -3.69 -11.28
C LYS A 14 20.73 -4.67 -10.31
N GLY A 15 21.34 -4.89 -9.13
CA GLY A 15 20.75 -5.69 -8.05
C GLY A 15 19.46 -5.06 -7.51
N GLU A 16 19.53 -3.78 -7.18
CA GLU A 16 18.37 -3.01 -6.67
C GLU A 16 17.24 -2.90 -7.72
N PHE A 17 17.56 -2.69 -8.99
CA PHE A 17 16.58 -2.71 -10.08
C PHE A 17 15.76 -4.00 -10.08
N ARG A 18 16.43 -5.16 -10.03
CA ARG A 18 15.74 -6.46 -10.01
C ARG A 18 14.88 -6.63 -8.76
N ARG A 19 15.40 -6.23 -7.60
CA ARG A 19 14.69 -6.32 -6.32
C ARG A 19 13.43 -5.45 -6.32
N ILE A 20 13.55 -4.20 -6.76
CA ILE A 20 12.44 -3.24 -6.82
C ILE A 20 11.41 -3.65 -7.87
N ALA A 21 11.84 -4.11 -9.04
CA ALA A 21 10.93 -4.60 -10.08
C ALA A 21 10.07 -5.77 -9.55
N ASN A 22 10.68 -6.76 -8.90
CA ASN A 22 9.95 -7.88 -8.30
C ASN A 22 9.06 -7.46 -7.14
N TYR A 23 9.49 -6.49 -6.34
CA TYR A 23 8.66 -5.93 -5.28
C TYR A 23 7.38 -5.31 -5.84
N LEU A 24 7.48 -4.45 -6.87
CA LEU A 24 6.33 -3.79 -7.49
C LEU A 24 5.37 -4.79 -8.14
N LEU A 25 5.89 -5.80 -8.84
CA LEU A 25 5.08 -6.89 -9.41
C LEU A 25 4.29 -7.66 -8.34
N SER A 26 4.84 -7.78 -7.14
CA SER A 26 4.19 -8.47 -6.02
C SER A 26 3.24 -7.58 -5.23
N ARG A 27 3.60 -6.31 -5.03
CA ARG A 27 2.95 -5.40 -4.05
C ARG A 27 2.10 -4.30 -4.67
N THR A 28 2.24 -4.03 -5.96
CA THR A 28 1.58 -2.97 -6.73
C THR A 28 2.01 -1.55 -6.33
N TYR A 29 2.02 -1.21 -5.05
CA TYR A 29 2.31 0.14 -4.55
C TYR A 29 3.60 0.19 -3.74
N MET A 30 4.32 1.33 -3.86
CA MET A 30 5.40 1.72 -2.97
C MET A 30 5.16 3.16 -2.50
N VAL A 31 5.28 3.40 -1.19
CA VAL A 31 5.04 4.70 -0.58
C VAL A 31 6.34 5.33 -0.08
N ARG A 32 6.42 6.67 -0.12
CA ARG A 32 7.61 7.45 0.28
C ARG A 32 7.93 7.32 1.76
N PHE A 33 6.90 7.15 2.59
CA PHE A 33 7.05 7.10 4.04
C PHE A 33 6.45 5.81 4.60
N THR A 34 7.11 5.22 5.58
CA THR A 34 6.65 4.05 6.32
C THR A 34 6.76 4.31 7.82
N TYR A 35 5.91 3.67 8.60
CA TYR A 35 5.94 3.77 10.05
C TYR A 35 6.86 2.69 10.62
N ASP A 36 7.82 3.11 11.45
CA ASP A 36 8.68 2.22 12.23
C ASP A 36 8.06 2.03 13.62
N SER A 37 7.52 0.83 13.88
CA SER A 37 6.85 0.51 15.15
C SER A 37 7.81 0.49 16.35
N VAL A 38 9.09 0.24 16.13
CA VAL A 38 10.12 0.21 17.20
C VAL A 38 10.47 1.62 17.64
N LYS A 39 10.60 2.53 16.68
CA LYS A 39 10.90 3.93 16.93
C LYS A 39 9.65 4.78 17.16
N GLU A 40 8.49 4.21 16.95
CA GLU A 40 7.17 4.88 17.02
C GLU A 40 7.11 6.17 16.17
N MET A 41 7.76 6.16 15.00
CA MET A 41 7.84 7.32 14.12
C MET A 41 7.76 6.96 12.65
N THR A 42 7.31 7.92 11.84
CA THR A 42 7.31 7.81 10.38
C THR A 42 8.69 8.15 9.84
N LEU A 43 9.22 7.28 8.99
CA LEU A 43 10.55 7.40 8.39
C LEU A 43 10.47 7.37 6.86
N PRO A 44 11.41 8.03 6.16
CA PRO A 44 11.55 7.89 4.73
C PRO A 44 11.84 6.44 4.35
N ASN A 45 11.18 5.97 3.30
CA ASN A 45 11.39 4.64 2.74
C ASN A 45 12.61 4.66 1.80
N SER A 46 13.68 3.96 2.18
CA SER A 46 14.90 3.87 1.37
C SER A 46 14.65 3.22 0.00
N ASP A 47 13.72 2.26 -0.07
CA ASP A 47 13.35 1.59 -1.32
C ASP A 47 12.66 2.55 -2.29
N TYR A 48 11.81 3.46 -1.77
CA TYR A 48 11.22 4.52 -2.57
C TYR A 48 12.28 5.47 -3.14
N SER A 49 13.28 5.82 -2.35
CA SER A 49 14.38 6.69 -2.80
C SER A 49 15.20 6.03 -3.91
N MET A 50 15.47 4.73 -3.79
CA MET A 50 16.15 3.96 -4.83
C MET A 50 15.28 3.79 -6.08
N LEU A 51 13.98 3.53 -5.92
CA LEU A 51 13.02 3.48 -7.02
C LEU A 51 12.97 4.80 -7.77
N ALA A 52 12.89 5.93 -7.06
CA ALA A 52 12.87 7.27 -7.67
C ALA A 52 14.13 7.53 -8.52
N ARG A 53 15.29 7.05 -8.08
CA ARG A 53 16.55 7.12 -8.82
C ARG A 53 16.54 6.26 -10.08
N LEU A 54 15.93 5.09 -10.03
CA LEU A 54 15.86 4.12 -11.13
C LEU A 54 14.57 4.26 -11.97
N PHE A 55 13.76 5.29 -11.71
CA PHE A 55 12.38 5.39 -12.20
C PHE A 55 12.30 5.29 -13.73
N SER A 56 13.10 6.05 -14.46
CA SER A 56 13.04 6.06 -15.93
C SER A 56 13.35 4.71 -16.54
N VAL A 57 14.37 4.01 -16.04
CA VAL A 57 14.77 2.68 -16.53
C VAL A 57 13.71 1.63 -16.19
N LEU A 58 13.12 1.70 -14.98
CA LEU A 58 12.02 0.82 -14.57
C LEU A 58 10.76 1.08 -15.39
N GLN A 59 10.44 2.35 -15.67
CA GLN A 59 9.27 2.73 -16.45
C GLN A 59 9.35 2.17 -17.87
N GLU A 60 10.45 2.39 -18.59
CA GLU A 60 10.65 1.85 -19.93
C GLU A 60 10.64 0.30 -19.93
N TYR A 61 11.23 -0.34 -18.91
CA TYR A 61 11.22 -1.80 -18.78
C TYR A 61 9.80 -2.35 -18.62
N PHE A 62 9.01 -1.75 -17.76
CA PHE A 62 7.64 -2.20 -17.50
C PHE A 62 6.71 -1.94 -18.69
N GLU A 63 6.88 -0.82 -19.39
CA GLU A 63 6.10 -0.49 -20.59
C GLU A 63 6.23 -1.55 -21.66
N VAL A 64 7.43 -2.10 -21.90
CA VAL A 64 7.67 -3.20 -22.88
C VAL A 64 6.84 -4.44 -22.53
N THR A 65 6.52 -4.66 -21.26
CA THR A 65 5.77 -5.85 -20.78
C THR A 65 4.30 -5.58 -20.55
N GLY A 66 3.78 -4.38 -20.94
CA GLY A 66 2.39 -3.99 -20.79
C GLY A 66 2.01 -3.63 -19.34
N TRP A 67 2.98 -3.09 -18.59
CA TRP A 67 2.75 -2.52 -17.27
C TRP A 67 3.03 -1.02 -17.31
N LYS A 68 2.19 -0.25 -16.66
CA LYS A 68 2.34 1.18 -16.49
C LYS A 68 2.87 1.49 -15.10
N LEU A 69 4.06 2.09 -15.04
CA LEU A 69 4.64 2.60 -13.80
C LEU A 69 4.28 4.08 -13.68
N GLU A 70 3.53 4.44 -12.65
CA GLU A 70 3.09 5.80 -12.38
C GLU A 70 3.66 6.29 -11.05
N LYS A 71 3.96 7.58 -10.97
CA LYS A 71 4.44 8.24 -9.76
C LYS A 71 3.57 9.47 -9.47
N ASP A 72 3.09 9.55 -8.24
CA ASP A 72 2.46 10.74 -7.67
C ASP A 72 3.40 11.35 -6.63
N ASP A 73 3.96 12.50 -6.96
CA ASP A 73 4.92 13.17 -6.09
C ASP A 73 4.25 13.92 -4.93
N ASP A 74 2.99 14.34 -5.08
CA ASP A 74 2.24 15.05 -4.05
C ASP A 74 1.95 14.12 -2.86
N TYR A 75 1.48 12.92 -3.16
CA TYR A 75 1.20 11.90 -2.14
C TYR A 75 2.39 10.96 -1.86
N GLY A 76 3.44 11.03 -2.68
CA GLY A 76 4.62 10.17 -2.52
C GLY A 76 4.31 8.70 -2.76
N ILE A 77 3.63 8.39 -3.85
CA ILE A 77 3.22 7.04 -4.24
C ILE A 77 3.85 6.68 -5.57
N VAL A 78 4.28 5.44 -5.71
CA VAL A 78 4.52 4.80 -7.00
C VAL A 78 3.61 3.59 -7.12
N SER A 79 2.94 3.46 -8.26
CA SER A 79 2.04 2.36 -8.58
C SER A 79 2.47 1.65 -9.86
N LEU A 80 2.31 0.32 -9.89
CA LEU A 80 2.51 -0.52 -11.07
C LEU A 80 1.19 -1.15 -11.48
N ILE A 81 0.64 -0.73 -12.61
CA ILE A 81 -0.68 -1.10 -13.10
C ILE A 81 -0.53 -1.94 -14.38
N SER A 82 -1.17 -3.12 -14.42
CA SER A 82 -1.19 -3.94 -15.63
C SER A 82 -2.26 -3.45 -16.59
N GLU A 83 -1.92 -3.40 -17.89
CA GLU A 83 -2.87 -3.19 -18.97
C GLU A 83 -3.76 -4.43 -19.20
N PHE A 84 -3.34 -5.60 -18.72
CA PHE A 84 -4.01 -6.88 -18.92
C PHE A 84 -4.84 -7.30 -17.70
N ASP A 85 -6.11 -7.66 -17.93
CA ASP A 85 -7.04 -8.08 -16.88
C ASP A 85 -6.60 -9.34 -16.12
N ASN A 86 -5.81 -10.20 -16.76
CA ASN A 86 -5.29 -11.43 -16.14
C ASN A 86 -4.38 -11.18 -14.94
N ASN A 87 -3.79 -10.00 -14.86
CA ASN A 87 -2.90 -9.61 -13.77
C ASN A 87 -3.62 -8.84 -12.65
N ARG A 88 -4.95 -8.72 -12.73
CA ARG A 88 -5.75 -8.03 -11.71
C ARG A 88 -6.11 -8.97 -10.57
N PHE A 89 -5.77 -8.57 -9.35
CA PHE A 89 -6.18 -9.30 -8.15
C PHE A 89 -7.67 -9.06 -7.85
N LYS A 90 -8.41 -10.14 -7.65
CA LYS A 90 -9.85 -10.09 -7.32
C LYS A 90 -10.04 -10.13 -5.80
N LEU A 91 -10.51 -9.03 -5.24
CA LEU A 91 -10.88 -8.96 -3.84
C LEU A 91 -12.21 -9.70 -3.59
N ASN A 92 -12.32 -10.38 -2.44
CA ASN A 92 -13.60 -10.87 -1.97
C ASN A 92 -14.50 -9.70 -1.50
N ARG A 93 -15.80 -9.95 -1.35
CA ARG A 93 -16.78 -8.92 -1.00
C ARG A 93 -16.42 -8.18 0.30
N PHE A 94 -16.04 -8.90 1.36
CA PHE A 94 -15.74 -8.28 2.65
C PHE A 94 -14.51 -7.37 2.53
N THR A 95 -13.43 -7.85 1.92
CA THR A 95 -12.21 -7.07 1.70
C THR A 95 -12.47 -5.83 0.86
N THR A 96 -13.32 -5.94 -0.18
CA THR A 96 -13.74 -4.78 -0.99
C THR A 96 -14.45 -3.72 -0.15
N LEU A 97 -15.43 -4.13 0.66
CA LEU A 97 -16.16 -3.21 1.53
C LEU A 97 -15.27 -2.60 2.61
N PHE A 98 -14.36 -3.41 3.17
CA PHE A 98 -13.37 -2.95 4.15
C PHE A 98 -12.44 -1.89 3.52
N LEU A 99 -11.97 -2.12 2.30
CA LEU A 99 -11.17 -1.15 1.53
C LEU A 99 -11.92 0.18 1.33
N TYR A 100 -13.18 0.12 0.87
CA TYR A 100 -13.98 1.34 0.69
C TYR A 100 -14.21 2.12 1.98
N VAL A 101 -14.40 1.43 3.09
CA VAL A 101 -14.56 2.09 4.40
C VAL A 101 -13.22 2.69 4.88
N CYS A 102 -12.10 2.01 4.67
CA CYS A 102 -10.78 2.59 4.89
C CYS A 102 -10.59 3.85 4.04
N ARG A 103 -10.96 3.84 2.76
CA ARG A 103 -10.92 5.02 1.89
C ARG A 103 -11.78 6.16 2.43
N LEU A 104 -12.99 5.88 2.89
CA LEU A 104 -13.88 6.88 3.49
C LEU A 104 -13.26 7.49 4.75
N ILE A 105 -12.71 6.66 5.66
CA ILE A 105 -12.01 7.13 6.86
C ILE A 105 -10.80 7.99 6.46
N TYR A 106 -10.05 7.61 5.45
CA TYR A 106 -8.92 8.37 4.95
C TYR A 106 -9.35 9.76 4.46
N GLU A 107 -10.39 9.85 3.62
CA GLU A 107 -10.89 11.12 3.09
C GLU A 107 -11.43 12.05 4.18
N GLU A 108 -12.08 11.51 5.22
CA GLU A 108 -12.59 12.30 6.34
C GLU A 108 -11.49 12.87 7.24
N ASN A 109 -10.33 12.23 7.27
CA ASN A 109 -9.26 12.58 8.21
C ASN A 109 -8.02 13.18 7.57
N ARG A 110 -7.86 13.10 6.24
CA ARG A 110 -6.64 13.54 5.55
C ARG A 110 -6.31 15.02 5.73
N GLU A 111 -7.32 15.87 5.92
CA GLU A 111 -7.14 17.32 6.13
C GLU A 111 -6.57 17.66 7.52
N ASN A 112 -6.75 16.75 8.49
CA ASN A 112 -6.27 16.89 9.85
C ASN A 112 -4.91 16.21 10.07
N GLU A 113 -4.37 15.57 9.05
CA GLU A 113 -3.18 14.74 9.17
C GLU A 113 -1.89 15.50 8.80
N ASN A 114 -0.79 14.89 9.23
CA ASN A 114 0.55 15.41 9.05
C ASN A 114 1.00 15.40 7.57
N SER A 115 2.14 16.01 7.30
CA SER A 115 2.79 16.08 5.98
C SER A 115 3.15 14.74 5.34
N TYR A 116 2.84 13.61 5.99
CA TYR A 116 3.11 12.26 5.49
C TYR A 116 1.91 11.60 4.81
N HIS A 117 0.74 12.22 4.86
CA HIS A 117 -0.53 11.69 4.32
C HIS A 117 -0.87 10.27 4.83
N ILE A 118 -0.62 10.01 6.13
CA ILE A 118 -0.91 8.73 6.77
C ILE A 118 -2.00 8.94 7.82
N VAL A 119 -3.10 8.19 7.72
CA VAL A 119 -4.23 8.25 8.66
C VAL A 119 -4.17 7.08 9.63
N LYS A 120 -4.15 7.38 10.93
CA LYS A 120 -4.17 6.37 11.99
C LYS A 120 -5.61 6.00 12.36
N THR A 121 -5.90 4.70 12.41
CA THR A 121 -7.18 4.15 12.88
C THR A 121 -6.98 2.76 13.48
N ASP A 122 -8.06 2.07 13.79
CA ASP A 122 -8.01 0.68 14.20
C ASP A 122 -9.07 -0.16 13.48
N THR A 123 -8.90 -1.46 13.52
CA THR A 123 -9.80 -2.41 12.84
C THR A 123 -11.22 -2.37 13.40
N ALA A 124 -11.39 -2.11 14.69
CA ALA A 124 -12.70 -2.05 15.31
C ALA A 124 -13.47 -0.82 14.80
N ALA A 125 -12.81 0.33 14.67
CA ALA A 125 -13.40 1.55 14.11
C ALA A 125 -13.85 1.33 12.64
N VAL A 126 -13.03 0.66 11.81
CA VAL A 126 -13.42 0.32 10.43
C VAL A 126 -14.66 -0.58 10.41
N VAL A 127 -14.68 -1.64 11.22
CA VAL A 127 -15.82 -2.58 11.30
C VAL A 127 -17.07 -1.90 11.85
N GLU A 128 -16.94 -1.05 12.85
CA GLU A 128 -18.06 -0.28 13.40
C GLU A 128 -18.65 0.66 12.35
N LYS A 129 -17.81 1.33 11.57
CA LYS A 129 -18.27 2.17 10.46
C LYS A 129 -18.96 1.35 9.37
N MET A 130 -18.45 0.14 9.04
CA MET A 130 -19.14 -0.81 8.16
C MET A 130 -20.53 -1.19 8.70
N ARG A 131 -20.65 -1.39 10.02
CA ARG A 131 -21.92 -1.71 10.70
C ARG A 131 -22.92 -0.55 10.60
N ILE A 132 -22.48 0.66 10.91
CA ILE A 132 -23.30 1.89 10.83
C ILE A 132 -23.82 2.12 9.41
N LEU A 133 -22.98 1.86 8.40
CA LEU A 133 -23.36 1.97 6.98
C LEU A 133 -24.21 0.80 6.46
N GLY A 134 -24.54 -0.18 7.30
CA GLY A 134 -25.36 -1.33 6.90
C GLY A 134 -24.68 -2.30 5.93
N LEU A 135 -23.35 -2.30 5.84
CA LEU A 135 -22.59 -3.11 4.88
C LEU A 135 -22.40 -4.55 5.33
N LEU A 136 -22.59 -4.84 6.62
CA LEU A 136 -22.39 -6.17 7.20
C LEU A 136 -23.66 -7.01 7.17
N LYS A 137 -23.57 -8.21 6.60
CA LYS A 137 -24.68 -9.19 6.67
C LYS A 137 -24.91 -9.59 8.13
N GLY A 138 -26.14 -9.42 8.63
CA GLY A 138 -26.48 -9.71 10.02
C GLY A 138 -25.75 -8.83 11.05
N GLY A 139 -25.16 -7.70 10.63
CA GLY A 139 -24.50 -6.73 11.49
C GLY A 139 -23.16 -7.18 12.08
N LYS A 140 -22.61 -8.30 11.65
CA LYS A 140 -21.39 -8.90 12.20
C LYS A 140 -20.37 -9.26 11.11
N SER A 141 -19.08 -9.28 11.49
CA SER A 141 -17.98 -9.84 10.70
C SER A 141 -17.27 -10.92 11.50
N THR A 142 -16.75 -11.92 10.84
CA THR A 142 -15.92 -12.95 11.46
C THR A 142 -14.48 -12.45 11.67
N GLN A 143 -13.77 -13.05 12.61
CA GLN A 143 -12.36 -12.76 12.83
C GLN A 143 -11.51 -13.10 11.59
N ASN A 144 -11.86 -14.19 10.89
CA ASN A 144 -11.15 -14.59 9.68
C ASN A 144 -11.31 -13.58 8.54
N GLU A 145 -12.54 -13.06 8.29
CA GLU A 145 -12.76 -12.02 7.29
C GLU A 145 -11.93 -10.77 7.58
N ARG A 146 -11.88 -10.33 8.86
CA ARG A 146 -11.08 -9.18 9.27
C ARG A 146 -9.59 -9.41 9.04
N LYS A 147 -9.06 -10.57 9.46
CA LYS A 147 -7.64 -10.93 9.26
C LYS A 147 -7.27 -11.04 7.78
N GLU A 148 -8.14 -11.62 6.97
CA GLU A 148 -7.92 -11.75 5.52
C GLU A 148 -7.88 -10.38 4.85
N ALA A 149 -8.87 -9.51 5.14
CA ALA A 149 -8.91 -8.15 4.61
C ALA A 149 -7.64 -7.36 4.97
N GLN A 150 -7.24 -7.39 6.24
CA GLN A 150 -6.02 -6.72 6.69
C GLN A 150 -4.76 -7.26 5.98
N ARG A 151 -4.59 -8.58 5.89
CA ARG A 151 -3.43 -9.19 5.22
C ARG A 151 -3.37 -8.81 3.75
N THR A 152 -4.53 -8.79 3.08
CA THR A 152 -4.61 -8.43 1.66
C THR A 152 -4.25 -6.96 1.45
N LEU A 153 -4.81 -6.04 2.22
CA LEU A 153 -4.53 -4.62 2.07
C LEU A 153 -3.10 -4.26 2.50
N GLU A 154 -2.56 -4.93 3.50
CA GLU A 154 -1.15 -4.79 3.90
C GLU A 154 -0.20 -5.34 2.83
N HIS A 155 -0.56 -6.45 2.18
CA HIS A 155 0.22 -7.00 1.07
C HIS A 155 0.37 -5.99 -0.07
N PHE A 156 -0.68 -5.25 -0.41
CA PHE A 156 -0.63 -4.23 -1.45
C PHE A 156 -0.17 -2.84 -0.97
N ASN A 157 0.35 -2.72 0.25
CA ASN A 157 0.76 -1.43 0.84
C ASN A 157 -0.35 -0.36 0.86
N ILE A 158 -1.60 -0.77 1.07
CA ILE A 158 -2.75 0.12 1.26
C ILE A 158 -2.90 0.47 2.74
N ILE A 159 -2.60 -0.48 3.61
CA ILE A 159 -2.50 -0.26 5.05
C ILE A 159 -1.18 -0.80 5.58
N GLN A 160 -0.78 -0.33 6.76
CA GLN A 160 0.32 -0.88 7.55
C GLN A 160 -0.18 -1.17 8.97
N LYS A 161 0.15 -2.34 9.51
CA LYS A 161 -0.13 -2.64 10.91
C LYS A 161 0.86 -1.93 11.81
N MET A 162 0.35 -1.42 12.93
CA MET A 162 1.20 -0.96 14.02
C MET A 162 1.39 -2.14 14.98
N GLU A 163 2.60 -2.68 15.06
CA GLU A 163 2.94 -3.66 16.08
C GLU A 163 3.01 -2.94 17.43
N SER A 164 1.99 -3.10 18.27
CA SER A 164 2.06 -2.66 19.67
C SER A 164 2.61 -3.79 20.53
N VAL A 165 3.51 -3.46 21.45
CA VAL A 165 4.15 -4.38 22.41
C VAL A 165 3.15 -5.00 23.39
N GLN A 166 1.91 -4.54 23.43
CA GLN A 166 0.85 -5.07 24.30
C GLN A 166 -0.34 -5.55 23.48
N TRP A 167 -0.42 -6.85 23.32
CA TRP A 167 -1.60 -7.54 22.81
C TRP A 167 -2.70 -7.53 23.86
N SER A 168 -3.68 -6.69 23.71
CA SER A 168 -4.94 -6.81 24.42
C SER A 168 -6.11 -6.60 23.46
N GLY A 169 -6.68 -7.70 22.98
CA GLY A 169 -7.97 -7.70 22.32
C GLY A 169 -7.98 -7.74 20.79
N ASP A 170 -9.17 -7.81 20.23
CA ASP A 170 -9.53 -7.97 18.78
C ASP A 170 -9.24 -6.71 17.91
N SER A 171 -8.69 -5.64 18.48
CA SER A 171 -8.46 -4.37 17.80
C SER A 171 -6.97 -4.18 17.49
N ASN A 172 -6.63 -4.25 16.21
CA ASN A 172 -5.28 -3.94 15.74
C ASN A 172 -5.25 -2.49 15.24
N ASN A 173 -4.33 -1.69 15.77
CA ASN A 173 -4.05 -0.37 15.22
C ASN A 173 -3.47 -0.51 13.81
N ILE A 174 -4.01 0.25 12.88
CA ILE A 174 -3.59 0.29 11.49
C ILE A 174 -3.36 1.73 11.03
N LEU A 175 -2.46 1.87 10.09
CA LEU A 175 -2.22 3.09 9.35
C LEU A 175 -2.78 2.91 7.95
N ILE A 176 -3.62 3.81 7.51
CA ILE A 176 -4.08 3.87 6.13
C ILE A 176 -3.08 4.74 5.38
N LEU A 177 -2.50 4.17 4.34
CA LEU A 177 -1.47 4.81 3.52
C LEU A 177 -2.08 5.59 2.35
N PRO A 178 -1.37 6.57 1.79
CA PRO A 178 -1.88 7.38 0.68
C PRO A 178 -2.17 6.56 -0.60
N SER A 179 -1.59 5.38 -0.75
CA SER A 179 -1.88 4.42 -1.84
C SER A 179 -3.35 3.95 -1.91
N ILE A 180 -4.17 4.34 -0.94
CA ILE A 180 -5.62 4.12 -0.98
C ILE A 180 -6.35 5.10 -1.92
N LEU A 181 -5.69 6.19 -2.33
CA LEU A 181 -6.22 7.19 -3.28
C LEU A 181 -6.33 6.65 -4.70
#